data_2da669ea0fb63258746c69960bc7bf6c
#
_entry.id   2da669ea0fb63258746c69960bc7bf6c
#
_cell.length_a   1.000
_cell.length_b   1.000
_cell.length_c   1.000
_cell.angle_alpha   90.00
_cell.angle_beta   90.00
_cell.angle_gamma   90.00
#
_symmetry.space_group_name_H-M   'P 1'
#
loop_
_entity.id
_entity.type
_entity.pdbx_description
1 polymer ?
#
loop_
_entity_poly.entity_id
_entity_poly.type
_entity_poly.pdbx_seq_one_letter_code
_entity_poly.pdbx_strand_id
1 'polypeptide(L)'
;MAVDCQNIYKNARKSAGMTQEKAAQLLNVSVDSLRDYEQSQRPVPSDVASAMCDVYQAPYLAVQHLRRSSELGKRVVPEIQLKDLPEAVLSVLAAVQRFIVKRDAMI
;
A
#
# COMPACT_ATOMS: atom_id res chain seq x y z
N MET A 1 9.94 -6.29 -16.29
CA MET A 1 9.91 -4.98 -16.90
C MET A 1 9.81 -3.89 -15.86
N ALA A 2 10.51 -2.81 -16.11
CA ALA A 2 10.57 -1.70 -15.15
C ALA A 2 9.20 -1.08 -14.86
N VAL A 3 8.31 -1.12 -15.85
CA VAL A 3 6.99 -0.51 -15.72
C VAL A 3 6.20 -1.14 -14.57
N ASP A 4 6.23 -2.46 -14.48
CA ASP A 4 5.48 -3.16 -13.45
C ASP A 4 6.04 -2.87 -12.06
N CYS A 5 7.34 -2.70 -11.96
CA CYS A 5 7.98 -2.40 -10.68
C CYS A 5 7.62 -1.02 -10.16
N GLN A 6 7.10 -0.14 -11.02
CA GLN A 6 6.77 1.22 -10.65
C GLN A 6 5.38 1.37 -10.06
N ASN A 7 4.50 0.40 -10.28
CA ASN A 7 3.16 0.49 -9.69
C ASN A 7 3.11 -0.27 -8.39
N ILE A 8 3.08 0.48 -7.30
CA ILE A 8 3.13 -0.07 -5.96
C ILE A 8 1.87 -0.86 -5.62
N TYR A 9 0.72 -0.45 -6.17
CA TYR A 9 -0.57 -1.10 -5.85
C TYR A 9 -0.67 -2.45 -6.52
N LYS A 10 -0.26 -2.53 -7.78
CA LYS A 10 -0.23 -3.79 -8.51
C LYS A 10 0.75 -4.78 -7.87
N ASN A 11 1.92 -4.29 -7.48
CA ASN A 11 2.92 -5.13 -6.85
C ASN A 11 2.43 -5.69 -5.52
N ALA A 12 1.76 -4.88 -4.72
CA ALA A 12 1.20 -5.33 -3.45
C ALA A 12 0.13 -6.40 -3.67
N ARG A 13 -0.73 -6.20 -4.68
CA ARG A 13 -1.76 -7.18 -5.01
C ARG A 13 -1.15 -8.51 -5.44
N LYS A 14 -0.15 -8.45 -6.30
CA LYS A 14 0.51 -9.67 -6.79
C LYS A 14 1.23 -10.40 -5.65
N SER A 15 1.86 -9.65 -4.77
CA SER A 15 2.52 -10.25 -3.61
C SER A 15 1.52 -10.94 -2.69
N ALA A 16 0.30 -10.44 -2.64
CA ALA A 16 -0.77 -11.06 -1.85
C ALA A 16 -1.41 -12.25 -2.56
N GLY A 17 -1.04 -12.50 -3.83
CA GLY A 17 -1.56 -13.63 -4.58
C GLY A 17 -3.00 -13.46 -5.04
N MET A 18 -3.45 -12.24 -5.23
CA MET A 18 -4.84 -11.97 -5.60
C MET A 18 -4.98 -11.58 -7.06
N THR A 19 -6.09 -11.98 -7.66
CA THR A 19 -6.50 -11.50 -8.98
C THR A 19 -7.11 -10.10 -8.83
N GLN A 20 -7.20 -9.38 -9.96
CA GLN A 20 -7.87 -8.07 -9.95
C GLN A 20 -9.33 -8.19 -9.52
N GLU A 21 -10.02 -9.22 -9.99
CA GLU A 21 -11.43 -9.43 -9.65
C GLU A 21 -11.61 -9.64 -8.15
N LYS A 22 -10.78 -10.49 -7.57
CA LYS A 22 -10.87 -10.77 -6.14
C LYS A 22 -10.55 -9.53 -5.32
N ALA A 23 -9.49 -8.84 -5.68
CA ALA A 23 -9.08 -7.63 -4.97
C ALA A 23 -10.16 -6.55 -5.08
N ALA A 24 -10.72 -6.34 -6.26
CA ALA A 24 -11.76 -5.33 -6.45
C ALA A 24 -12.98 -5.64 -5.56
N GLN A 25 -13.35 -6.90 -5.46
CA GLN A 25 -14.45 -7.32 -4.61
C GLN A 25 -14.17 -6.99 -3.15
N LEU A 26 -12.99 -7.32 -2.67
CA LEU A 26 -12.62 -7.07 -1.28
C LEU A 26 -12.45 -5.59 -0.97
N LEU A 27 -12.01 -4.82 -1.96
CA LEU A 27 -11.84 -3.37 -1.81
C LEU A 27 -13.14 -2.60 -2.03
N ASN A 28 -14.17 -3.29 -2.50
CA ASN A 28 -15.47 -2.68 -2.79
C ASN A 28 -15.36 -1.58 -3.86
N VAL A 29 -14.58 -1.86 -4.90
CA VAL A 29 -14.45 -0.99 -6.06
C VAL A 29 -14.67 -1.82 -7.32
N SER A 30 -14.91 -1.17 -8.45
CA SER A 30 -15.05 -1.88 -9.71
C SER A 30 -13.69 -2.37 -10.20
N VAL A 31 -13.70 -3.43 -11.00
CA VAL A 31 -12.48 -3.95 -11.60
C VAL A 31 -11.85 -2.88 -12.50
N ASP A 32 -12.68 -2.10 -13.20
CA ASP A 32 -12.19 -1.04 -14.06
C ASP A 32 -11.45 0.04 -13.26
N SER A 33 -12.00 0.41 -12.10
CA SER A 33 -11.33 1.37 -11.22
C SER A 33 -9.99 0.84 -10.73
N LEU A 34 -9.97 -0.42 -10.30
CA LEU A 34 -8.73 -1.03 -9.83
C LEU A 34 -7.69 -1.08 -10.94
N ARG A 35 -8.12 -1.43 -12.15
CA ARG A 35 -7.21 -1.46 -13.29
C ARG A 35 -6.62 -0.09 -13.56
N ASP A 36 -7.45 0.95 -13.49
CA ASP A 36 -6.98 2.32 -13.71
C ASP A 36 -5.95 2.72 -12.65
N TYR A 37 -6.18 2.34 -11.41
CA TYR A 37 -5.23 2.60 -10.33
C TYR A 37 -3.89 1.90 -10.61
N GLU A 38 -3.95 0.66 -11.06
CA GLU A 38 -2.74 -0.14 -11.30
C GLU A 38 -2.00 0.29 -12.56
N GLN A 39 -2.68 0.95 -13.47
CA GLN A 39 -2.07 1.46 -14.70
C GLN A 39 -1.69 2.93 -14.56
N SER A 40 -1.83 3.50 -13.39
CA SER A 40 -1.51 4.90 -13.12
C SER A 40 -2.36 5.86 -13.96
N GLN A 41 -3.56 5.44 -14.36
CA GLN A 41 -4.50 6.28 -15.09
C GLN A 41 -5.30 7.18 -14.16
N ARG A 42 -5.39 6.81 -12.89
CA ARG A 42 -6.13 7.58 -11.88
C ARG A 42 -5.36 7.54 -10.59
N PRO A 43 -5.37 8.65 -9.83
CA PRO A 43 -4.78 8.62 -8.48
C PRO A 43 -5.63 7.76 -7.56
N VAL A 44 -4.98 7.06 -6.65
CA VAL A 44 -5.66 6.21 -5.68
C VAL A 44 -6.07 7.09 -4.49
N PRO A 45 -7.36 7.14 -4.16
CA PRO A 45 -7.77 7.86 -2.94
C PRO A 45 -7.19 7.23 -1.69
N SER A 46 -6.99 8.03 -0.66
CA SER A 46 -6.36 7.55 0.57
C SER A 46 -7.17 6.46 1.25
N ASP A 47 -8.51 6.53 1.19
CA ASP A 47 -9.34 5.50 1.79
C ASP A 47 -9.20 4.16 1.05
N VAL A 48 -9.06 4.20 -0.28
CA VAL A 48 -8.82 2.99 -1.06
C VAL A 48 -7.43 2.44 -0.75
N ALA A 49 -6.42 3.31 -0.65
CA ALA A 49 -5.08 2.87 -0.31
C ALA A 49 -5.04 2.23 1.07
N SER A 50 -5.76 2.79 2.02
CA SER A 50 -5.87 2.21 3.36
C SER A 50 -6.48 0.82 3.32
N ALA A 51 -7.55 0.65 2.55
CA ALA A 51 -8.17 -0.66 2.38
C ALA A 51 -7.22 -1.64 1.71
N MET A 52 -6.44 -1.18 0.75
CA MET A 52 -5.44 -2.04 0.10
C MET A 52 -4.40 -2.54 1.09
N CYS A 53 -3.95 -1.69 2.01
CA CYS A 53 -3.01 -2.11 3.03
C CYS A 53 -3.56 -3.25 3.87
N ASP A 54 -4.84 -3.19 4.20
CA ASP A 54 -5.50 -4.23 5.00
C ASP A 54 -5.71 -5.50 4.18
N VAL A 55 -6.27 -5.36 2.98
CA VAL A 55 -6.63 -6.49 2.13
C VAL A 55 -5.39 -7.25 1.67
N TYR A 56 -4.37 -6.52 1.27
CA TYR A 56 -3.13 -7.13 0.79
C TYR A 56 -2.15 -7.45 1.91
N GLN A 57 -2.47 -7.06 3.14
CA GLN A 57 -1.57 -7.20 4.29
C GLN A 57 -0.20 -6.61 3.96
N ALA A 58 -0.24 -5.39 3.47
CA ALA A 58 0.95 -4.69 3.00
C ALA A 58 1.06 -3.32 3.68
N PRO A 59 1.45 -3.27 4.96
CA PRO A 59 1.55 -2.00 5.68
C PRO A 59 2.56 -1.04 5.05
N TYR A 60 3.59 -1.57 4.39
CA TYR A 60 4.56 -0.72 3.70
C TYR A 60 3.93 0.08 2.55
N LEU A 61 2.77 -0.38 2.06
CA LEU A 61 2.07 0.31 0.99
C LEU A 61 1.60 1.69 1.44
N ALA A 62 1.25 1.83 2.71
CA ALA A 62 0.83 3.12 3.26
C ALA A 62 1.94 4.16 3.12
N VAL A 63 3.17 3.76 3.44
CA VAL A 63 4.33 4.63 3.33
C VAL A 63 4.57 5.01 1.88
N GLN A 64 4.51 4.03 0.99
CA GLN A 64 4.72 4.27 -0.43
C GLN A 64 3.64 5.20 -1.01
N HIS A 65 2.39 5.02 -0.59
CA HIS A 65 1.30 5.85 -1.05
C HIS A 65 1.48 7.30 -0.61
N LEU A 66 1.80 7.51 0.66
CA LEU A 66 2.01 8.86 1.19
C LEU A 66 3.14 9.57 0.46
N ARG A 67 4.21 8.85 0.18
CA ARG A 67 5.34 9.42 -0.53
C ARG A 67 4.98 9.83 -1.95
N ARG A 68 4.14 9.05 -2.63
CA ARG A 68 3.75 9.34 -4.01
C ARG A 68 2.72 10.43 -4.13
N SER A 69 1.82 10.53 -3.15
CA SER A 69 0.62 11.36 -3.29
C SER A 69 0.81 12.81 -2.87
N SER A 70 1.94 13.18 -2.27
CA SER A 70 2.14 14.57 -1.86
C SER A 70 3.61 14.93 -1.79
N GLU A 71 3.89 16.20 -2.00
CA GLU A 71 5.25 16.73 -1.83
C GLU A 71 5.71 16.61 -0.39
N LEU A 72 4.80 16.85 0.54
CA LEU A 72 5.12 16.72 1.96
C LEU A 72 5.50 15.29 2.29
N GLY A 73 4.78 14.32 1.74
CA GLY A 73 5.10 12.92 1.93
C GLY A 73 6.50 12.58 1.46
N LYS A 74 6.90 13.15 0.32
CA LYS A 74 8.24 12.91 -0.21
C LYS A 74 9.32 13.45 0.71
N ARG A 75 9.02 14.52 1.45
CA ARG A 75 9.98 15.14 2.35
C ARG A 75 10.11 14.42 3.68
N VAL A 76 8.98 13.94 4.22
CA VAL A 76 8.98 13.37 5.56
C VAL A 76 9.05 11.85 5.56
N VAL A 77 8.67 11.20 4.45
CA VAL A 77 8.69 9.75 4.35
C VAL A 77 9.89 9.34 3.50
N PRO A 78 10.82 8.56 4.05
CA PRO A 78 12.00 8.15 3.29
C PRO A 78 11.63 7.19 2.16
N GLU A 79 12.43 7.23 1.11
CA GLU A 79 12.27 6.29 0.02
C GLU A 79 12.70 4.90 0.48
N ILE A 80 11.83 3.92 0.26
CA ILE A 80 12.11 2.55 0.65
C ILE A 80 12.78 1.83 -0.50
N GLN A 81 13.99 1.32 -0.26
CA GLN A 81 14.73 0.52 -1.23
C GLN A 81 14.93 -0.88 -0.67
N LEU A 82 15.14 -1.84 -1.56
CA LEU A 82 15.29 -3.22 -1.14
C LEU A 82 16.43 -3.42 -0.16
N LYS A 83 17.56 -2.73 -0.37
CA LYS A 83 18.71 -2.86 0.50
C LYS A 83 18.47 -2.29 1.88
N ASP A 84 17.55 -1.34 1.98
CA ASP A 84 17.23 -0.68 3.24
C ASP A 84 16.02 -1.31 3.91
N LEU A 85 15.43 -2.30 3.27
CA LEU A 85 14.16 -2.87 3.69
C LEU A 85 14.15 -3.36 5.13
N PRO A 86 15.18 -4.05 5.63
CA PRO A 86 15.13 -4.53 7.02
C PRO A 86 14.89 -3.41 8.03
N GLU A 87 15.59 -2.30 7.92
CA GLU A 87 15.41 -1.19 8.83
C GLU A 87 14.11 -0.43 8.57
N ALA A 88 13.87 -0.08 7.31
CA ALA A 88 12.69 0.70 6.96
C ALA A 88 11.42 -0.05 7.29
N VAL A 89 11.37 -1.34 6.94
CA VAL A 89 10.19 -2.17 7.21
C VAL A 89 10.00 -2.35 8.70
N LEU A 90 11.07 -2.58 9.45
CA LEU A 90 10.96 -2.73 10.89
C LEU A 90 10.40 -1.48 11.55
N SER A 91 10.84 -0.31 11.11
CA SER A 91 10.31 0.94 11.66
C SER A 91 8.83 1.12 11.37
N VAL A 92 8.42 0.88 10.14
CA VAL A 92 7.04 1.03 9.73
C VAL A 92 6.17 -0.04 10.41
N LEU A 93 6.64 -1.28 10.40
CA LEU A 93 5.88 -2.38 11.01
C LEU A 93 5.76 -2.20 12.51
N ALA A 94 6.81 -1.72 13.17
CA ALA A 94 6.73 -1.47 14.60
C ALA A 94 5.68 -0.42 14.93
N ALA A 95 5.60 0.63 14.13
CA ALA A 95 4.60 1.67 14.34
C ALA A 95 3.19 1.15 14.10
N VAL A 96 3.01 0.36 13.03
CA VAL A 96 1.70 -0.21 12.70
C VAL A 96 1.28 -1.22 13.76
N GLN A 97 2.19 -2.10 14.14
CA GLN A 97 1.88 -3.13 15.14
C GLN A 97 1.56 -2.52 16.51
N ARG A 98 2.28 -1.46 16.87
CA ARG A 98 1.99 -0.76 18.11
C ARG A 98 0.59 -0.20 18.12
N PHE A 99 0.17 0.35 17.00
CA PHE A 99 -1.17 0.88 16.83
C PHE A 99 -2.23 -0.23 16.93
N ILE A 100 -1.98 -1.36 16.27
CA ILE A 100 -2.90 -2.49 16.26
C ILE A 100 -3.02 -3.10 17.67
N VAL A 101 -1.90 -3.31 18.34
CA VAL A 101 -1.88 -3.88 19.69
C VAL A 101 -2.65 -2.98 20.65
N LYS A 102 -2.47 -1.67 20.51
CA LYS A 102 -3.19 -0.71 21.35
C LYS A 102 -4.69 -0.81 21.14
N ARG A 103 -5.13 -0.99 19.90
CA ARG A 103 -6.55 -1.19 19.61
C ARG A 103 -7.07 -2.46 20.25
N ASP A 104 -6.32 -3.55 20.10
CA ASP A 104 -6.72 -4.84 20.67
C ASP A 104 -6.79 -4.76 22.19
N ALA A 105 -5.86 -4.07 22.81
CA ALA A 105 -5.85 -3.92 24.26
C ALA A 105 -7.05 -3.14 24.78
N MET A 106 -7.67 -2.34 23.96
CA MET A 106 -8.83 -1.55 24.35
C MET A 106 -10.14 -2.33 24.25
N ILE A 107 -10.10 -3.49 23.65
CA ILE A 107 -11.26 -4.35 23.56
C ILE A 107 -11.36 -5.20 24.80
#